data_8e5b40becf0fc01aba8a844a8b159a0e
#
_entry.id   8e5b40becf0fc01aba8a844a8b159a0e
#
_cell.length_a   1.000
_cell.length_b   1.000
_cell.length_c   1.000
_cell.angle_alpha   90.00
_cell.angle_beta   90.00
_cell.angle_gamma   90.00
#
_symmetry.space_group_name_H-M   'P 1'
#
loop_
_entity.id
_entity.type
_entity.pdbx_description
1 polymer ?
#
loop_
_entity_poly.entity_id
_entity_poly.type
_entity_poly.pdbx_seq_one_letter_code
_entity_poly.pdbx_strand_id
1 'polypeptide(L)'
;SEWAPLMMEGRTSDEPIAMSKMDAGTDVNFGELTKDLFEDLEGQGVEIHYSHEVKNFKEVEDGSWQLEVRDHQFGKTDYYNADFVFIGAGGHALPLLQKTGIKQSKHVGGFPVSGVFLTCSEESIADQHLAKVYGKAEVGAPPMSVPHLDTRYIDGKRTLLFGPFAGFSPKFLKSGSYLDLIQSVKPYNVTTMLASGAKEMPLTKYLIGQLMLSHEDRMEDLRKFVPTAKDADWSTTIAGQRVQVIKDTETGGKGTLQFGTEVVTSDNGSIAALLGASPGASTAVSVMTDLLGKCFPERMDEWDAKLKEMIPSYGQLLTDNPDLFREINKDTAKTLGLNE
;
A
#
# COMPACT_ATOMS: atom_id res chain seq x y z
N SER A 1 -14.63 27.50 10.07
CA SER A 1 -15.50 27.31 8.91
C SER A 1 -14.76 27.49 7.58
N GLU A 2 -13.77 28.37 7.51
CA GLU A 2 -13.01 28.63 6.28
C GLU A 2 -12.20 27.43 5.78
N TRP A 3 -11.68 26.61 6.68
CA TRP A 3 -10.81 25.46 6.32
C TRP A 3 -11.60 24.24 5.83
N ALA A 4 -12.83 24.06 6.31
CA ALA A 4 -13.65 22.89 6.00
C ALA A 4 -15.14 23.27 6.00
N PRO A 5 -15.60 24.07 5.03
CA PRO A 5 -16.99 24.58 5.00
C PRO A 5 -18.01 23.44 4.98
N LEU A 6 -17.81 22.42 4.16
CA LEU A 6 -18.68 21.24 4.09
C LEU A 6 -18.86 20.54 5.45
N MET A 7 -17.80 20.46 6.25
CA MET A 7 -17.84 19.81 7.56
C MET A 7 -18.51 20.68 8.63
N MET A 8 -18.63 21.97 8.40
CA MET A 8 -19.22 22.92 9.35
C MET A 8 -20.70 23.22 9.07
N GLU A 9 -21.16 22.88 7.87
CA GLU A 9 -22.56 23.08 7.49
C GLU A 9 -23.50 22.20 8.34
N GLY A 10 -24.58 22.82 8.85
CA GLY A 10 -25.58 22.13 9.67
C GLY A 10 -25.19 21.91 11.15
N ARG A 11 -23.97 22.32 11.58
CA ARG A 11 -23.58 22.22 12.99
C ARG A 11 -24.15 23.36 13.82
N THR A 12 -24.40 23.05 15.07
CA THR A 12 -24.85 24.06 16.05
C THR A 12 -23.65 24.82 16.64
N SER A 13 -23.86 26.06 17.09
CA SER A 13 -22.79 26.92 17.62
C SER A 13 -22.25 26.48 18.99
N ASP A 14 -22.93 25.58 19.67
CA ASP A 14 -22.56 25.02 20.98
C ASP A 14 -21.81 23.69 20.88
N GLU A 15 -21.68 23.12 19.68
CA GLU A 15 -20.89 21.91 19.48
C GLU A 15 -19.38 22.23 19.55
N PRO A 16 -18.63 21.66 20.50
CA PRO A 16 -17.22 21.93 20.65
C PRO A 16 -16.42 21.25 19.53
N ILE A 17 -15.75 22.03 18.69
CA ILE A 17 -14.90 21.53 17.62
C ILE A 17 -13.52 22.17 17.74
N ALA A 18 -12.48 21.35 17.60
CA ALA A 18 -11.10 21.80 17.47
C ALA A 18 -10.45 21.14 16.26
N MET A 19 -9.68 21.90 15.50
CA MET A 19 -9.02 21.46 14.28
C MET A 19 -7.63 22.05 14.22
N SER A 20 -6.64 21.24 13.80
CA SER A 20 -5.33 21.71 13.39
C SER A 20 -5.18 21.54 11.89
N LYS A 21 -4.50 22.49 11.23
CA LYS A 21 -4.28 22.49 9.78
C LYS A 21 -2.80 22.48 9.45
N MET A 22 -2.45 21.74 8.41
CA MET A 22 -1.16 21.77 7.75
C MET A 22 -1.40 21.97 6.25
N ASP A 23 -0.73 22.94 5.65
CA ASP A 23 -0.91 23.30 4.24
C ASP A 23 -0.04 22.48 3.29
N ALA A 24 0.98 21.78 3.79
CA ALA A 24 1.95 21.01 3.00
C ALA A 24 1.42 19.61 2.62
N GLY A 25 0.20 19.50 2.14
CA GLY A 25 -0.40 18.26 1.68
C GLY A 25 -0.63 18.25 0.18
N THR A 26 -0.45 17.08 -0.47
CA THR A 26 -0.76 16.88 -1.89
C THR A 26 -1.54 15.61 -2.09
N ASP A 27 -2.34 15.56 -3.17
CA ASP A 27 -2.98 14.33 -3.64
C ASP A 27 -2.16 13.74 -4.79
N VAL A 28 -2.16 12.40 -4.90
CA VAL A 28 -1.46 11.68 -5.96
C VAL A 28 -2.39 10.65 -6.58
N ASN A 29 -2.60 10.71 -7.89
CA ASN A 29 -3.22 9.64 -8.65
C ASN A 29 -2.21 8.54 -8.91
N PHE A 30 -2.13 7.54 -8.01
CA PHE A 30 -1.19 6.43 -8.13
C PHE A 30 -1.43 5.56 -9.37
N GLY A 31 -2.65 5.53 -9.89
CA GLY A 31 -2.96 4.83 -11.13
C GLY A 31 -2.24 5.44 -12.32
N GLU A 32 -2.37 6.75 -12.49
CA GLU A 32 -1.68 7.49 -13.57
C GLU A 32 -0.17 7.47 -13.38
N LEU A 33 0.34 7.76 -12.16
CA LEU A 33 1.76 7.67 -11.88
C LEU A 33 2.35 6.31 -12.27
N THR A 34 1.61 5.22 -12.00
CA THR A 34 2.07 3.87 -12.38
C THR A 34 2.09 3.69 -13.89
N LYS A 35 1.08 4.17 -14.61
CA LYS A 35 1.06 4.12 -16.09
C LYS A 35 2.23 4.90 -16.69
N ASP A 36 2.43 6.15 -16.23
CA ASP A 36 3.51 7.00 -16.72
C ASP A 36 4.89 6.35 -16.50
N LEU A 37 5.10 5.72 -15.31
CA LEU A 37 6.34 5.00 -15.03
C LEU A 37 6.53 3.78 -15.95
N PHE A 38 5.47 3.03 -16.26
CA PHE A 38 5.56 1.91 -17.20
C PHE A 38 5.81 2.39 -18.63
N GLU A 39 5.15 3.46 -19.08
CA GLU A 39 5.39 4.06 -20.39
C GLU A 39 6.82 4.58 -20.53
N ASP A 40 7.37 5.20 -19.49
CA ASP A 40 8.77 5.66 -19.47
C ASP A 40 9.74 4.47 -19.57
N LEU A 41 9.50 3.40 -18.81
CA LEU A 41 10.32 2.18 -18.87
C LEU A 41 10.28 1.53 -20.25
N GLU A 42 9.11 1.40 -20.88
CA GLU A 42 8.98 0.90 -22.27
C GLU A 42 9.75 1.81 -23.23
N GLY A 43 9.67 3.13 -23.07
CA GLY A 43 10.43 4.12 -23.84
C GLY A 43 11.94 3.97 -23.69
N GLN A 44 12.42 3.47 -22.56
CA GLN A 44 13.83 3.15 -22.29
C GLN A 44 14.25 1.74 -22.77
N GLY A 45 13.34 0.98 -23.38
CA GLY A 45 13.60 -0.35 -23.93
C GLY A 45 13.42 -1.51 -22.93
N VAL A 46 12.76 -1.27 -21.81
CA VAL A 46 12.35 -2.35 -20.90
C VAL A 46 11.17 -3.10 -21.52
N GLU A 47 11.28 -4.43 -21.61
CA GLU A 47 10.19 -5.27 -22.10
C GLU A 47 9.14 -5.48 -21.00
N ILE A 48 7.88 -5.14 -21.30
CA ILE A 48 6.74 -5.31 -20.41
C ILE A 48 5.75 -6.29 -21.04
N HIS A 49 5.50 -7.39 -20.35
CA HIS A 49 4.59 -8.45 -20.82
C HIS A 49 3.27 -8.38 -20.06
N TYR A 50 2.27 -7.70 -20.64
CA TYR A 50 0.91 -7.66 -20.11
C TYR A 50 0.20 -9.00 -20.28
N SER A 51 -0.76 -9.29 -19.41
CA SER A 51 -1.51 -10.55 -19.39
C SER A 51 -0.64 -11.80 -19.19
N HIS A 52 0.55 -11.62 -18.63
CA HIS A 52 1.47 -12.71 -18.30
C HIS A 52 1.50 -12.93 -16.80
N GLU A 53 1.36 -14.19 -16.36
CA GLU A 53 1.35 -14.56 -14.95
C GLU A 53 2.50 -15.52 -14.63
N VAL A 54 3.37 -15.14 -13.72
CA VAL A 54 4.40 -16.03 -13.20
C VAL A 54 3.75 -17.13 -12.35
N LYS A 55 3.87 -18.37 -12.79
CA LYS A 55 3.29 -19.54 -12.14
C LYS A 55 4.22 -20.22 -11.18
N ASN A 56 5.51 -20.28 -11.51
CA ASN A 56 6.49 -21.01 -10.72
C ASN A 56 7.90 -20.43 -10.89
N PHE A 57 8.80 -20.83 -9.98
CA PHE A 57 10.22 -20.48 -9.98
C PHE A 57 11.05 -21.74 -9.78
N LYS A 58 12.18 -21.83 -10.45
CA LYS A 58 13.19 -22.86 -10.26
C LYS A 58 14.56 -22.20 -10.23
N GLU A 59 15.26 -22.34 -9.12
CA GLU A 59 16.67 -21.96 -9.03
C GLU A 59 17.51 -22.90 -9.89
N VAL A 60 18.44 -22.35 -10.67
CA VAL A 60 19.35 -23.07 -11.55
C VAL A 60 20.70 -23.21 -10.85
N GLU A 61 21.54 -24.17 -11.32
CA GLU A 61 22.83 -24.50 -10.68
C GLU A 61 23.80 -23.30 -10.58
N ASP A 62 23.71 -22.35 -11.50
CA ASP A 62 24.52 -21.12 -11.51
C ASP A 62 23.98 -20.00 -10.59
N GLY A 63 22.88 -20.25 -9.88
CA GLY A 63 22.24 -19.28 -8.99
C GLY A 63 21.24 -18.35 -9.67
N SER A 64 21.04 -18.49 -10.99
CA SER A 64 19.98 -17.80 -11.74
C SER A 64 18.62 -18.47 -11.53
N TRP A 65 17.57 -17.87 -12.07
CA TRP A 65 16.20 -18.34 -11.93
C TRP A 65 15.57 -18.64 -13.28
N GLN A 66 14.87 -19.75 -13.37
CA GLN A 66 13.95 -20.04 -14.46
C GLN A 66 12.51 -19.80 -13.96
N LEU A 67 11.77 -18.95 -14.67
CA LEU A 67 10.40 -18.58 -14.39
C LEU A 67 9.48 -19.30 -15.37
N GLU A 68 8.46 -19.99 -14.84
CA GLU A 68 7.34 -20.50 -15.63
C GLU A 68 6.26 -19.42 -15.70
N VAL A 69 5.96 -18.96 -16.92
CA VAL A 69 5.07 -17.83 -17.16
C VAL A 69 3.90 -18.24 -18.05
N ARG A 70 2.69 -18.01 -17.60
CA ARG A 70 1.47 -18.26 -18.35
C ARG A 70 1.05 -16.98 -19.07
N ASP A 71 1.01 -17.03 -20.37
CA ASP A 71 0.36 -16.03 -21.22
C ASP A 71 -1.16 -16.32 -21.27
N HIS A 72 -1.94 -15.41 -20.71
CA HIS A 72 -3.40 -15.52 -20.69
C HIS A 72 -4.05 -15.11 -22.01
N GLN A 73 -3.36 -14.37 -22.87
CA GLN A 73 -3.89 -13.94 -24.15
C GLN A 73 -3.91 -15.10 -25.17
N PHE A 74 -2.83 -15.89 -25.22
CA PHE A 74 -2.69 -17.00 -26.18
C PHE A 74 -2.81 -18.37 -25.53
N GLY A 75 -2.95 -18.45 -24.22
CA GLY A 75 -3.08 -19.70 -23.50
C GLY A 75 -1.81 -20.55 -23.49
N LYS A 76 -0.62 -19.95 -23.66
CA LYS A 76 0.68 -20.60 -23.70
C LYS A 76 1.39 -20.55 -22.35
N THR A 77 2.35 -21.42 -22.17
CA THR A 77 3.29 -21.36 -21.06
C THR A 77 4.68 -21.26 -21.63
N ASP A 78 5.40 -20.22 -21.25
CA ASP A 78 6.76 -19.92 -21.66
C ASP A 78 7.71 -19.95 -20.45
N TYR A 79 9.02 -20.09 -20.72
CA TYR A 79 10.05 -20.12 -19.69
C TYR A 79 11.05 -19.01 -19.93
N TYR A 80 11.28 -18.19 -18.91
CA TYR A 80 12.24 -17.09 -18.92
C TYR A 80 13.36 -17.37 -17.93
N ASN A 81 14.59 -17.05 -18.29
CA ASN A 81 15.72 -17.10 -17.37
C ASN A 81 16.09 -15.69 -16.93
N ALA A 82 16.45 -15.53 -15.66
CA ALA A 82 16.82 -14.25 -15.09
C ALA A 82 17.92 -14.43 -14.03
N ASP A 83 18.93 -13.58 -14.05
CA ASP A 83 20.00 -13.55 -13.06
C ASP A 83 19.50 -13.00 -11.72
N PHE A 84 18.51 -12.10 -11.77
CA PHE A 84 17.86 -11.51 -10.62
C PHE A 84 16.35 -11.45 -10.82
N VAL A 85 15.59 -11.71 -9.74
CA VAL A 85 14.12 -11.59 -9.74
C VAL A 85 13.65 -10.70 -8.61
N PHE A 86 12.82 -9.70 -8.93
CA PHE A 86 12.10 -8.93 -7.94
C PHE A 86 10.60 -9.24 -7.96
N ILE A 87 10.06 -9.67 -6.84
CA ILE A 87 8.63 -9.97 -6.67
C ILE A 87 7.92 -8.76 -6.08
N GLY A 88 7.36 -7.90 -6.94
CA GLY A 88 6.60 -6.71 -6.61
C GLY A 88 5.08 -6.89 -6.77
N ALA A 89 4.53 -8.06 -6.44
CA ALA A 89 3.17 -8.46 -6.78
C ALA A 89 2.09 -8.07 -5.73
N GLY A 90 2.35 -7.04 -4.91
CA GLY A 90 1.42 -6.59 -3.88
C GLY A 90 1.02 -7.73 -2.94
N GLY A 91 -0.27 -7.94 -2.69
CA GLY A 91 -0.74 -9.03 -1.82
C GLY A 91 -0.35 -10.43 -2.30
N HIS A 92 -0.13 -10.63 -3.60
CA HIS A 92 0.32 -11.92 -4.14
C HIS A 92 1.85 -12.14 -4.05
N ALA A 93 2.61 -11.18 -3.55
CA ALA A 93 4.05 -11.37 -3.35
C ALA A 93 4.35 -12.53 -2.40
N LEU A 94 3.55 -12.71 -1.33
CA LEU A 94 3.73 -13.83 -0.39
C LEU A 94 3.53 -15.21 -1.06
N PRO A 95 2.42 -15.51 -1.77
CA PRO A 95 2.29 -16.78 -2.49
C PRO A 95 3.39 -17.05 -3.51
N LEU A 96 3.86 -16.01 -4.22
CA LEU A 96 4.96 -16.14 -5.17
C LEU A 96 6.29 -16.42 -4.45
N LEU A 97 6.58 -15.69 -3.36
CA LEU A 97 7.75 -15.93 -2.53
C LEU A 97 7.78 -17.37 -1.97
N GLN A 98 6.63 -17.90 -1.55
CA GLN A 98 6.53 -19.29 -1.08
C GLN A 98 6.87 -20.31 -2.17
N LYS A 99 6.61 -20.01 -3.44
CA LYS A 99 6.94 -20.89 -4.57
C LYS A 99 8.42 -20.92 -4.89
N THR A 100 9.18 -19.90 -4.52
CA THR A 100 10.64 -19.87 -4.73
C THR A 100 11.36 -20.93 -3.91
N GLY A 101 10.79 -21.35 -2.77
CA GLY A 101 11.41 -22.32 -1.87
C GLY A 101 12.59 -21.80 -1.06
N ILE A 102 12.95 -20.53 -1.17
CA ILE A 102 14.07 -19.94 -0.42
C ILE A 102 13.83 -20.07 1.10
N LYS A 103 14.91 -20.16 1.86
CA LYS A 103 14.87 -20.36 3.30
C LYS A 103 14.11 -19.25 4.03
N GLN A 104 14.25 -18.02 3.56
CA GLN A 104 13.66 -16.81 4.14
C GLN A 104 12.13 -16.73 3.93
N SER A 105 11.57 -17.53 3.04
CA SER A 105 10.12 -17.65 2.85
C SER A 105 9.42 -18.45 3.97
N LYS A 106 10.20 -19.19 4.77
CA LYS A 106 9.66 -20.04 5.83
C LYS A 106 9.26 -19.18 7.03
N HIS A 107 8.22 -19.63 7.76
CA HIS A 107 7.67 -18.92 8.93
C HIS A 107 7.13 -17.52 8.64
N VAL A 108 6.87 -17.20 7.36
CA VAL A 108 6.18 -15.98 6.93
C VAL A 108 4.75 -16.31 6.54
N GLY A 109 3.83 -15.50 7.00
CA GLY A 109 2.41 -15.59 6.67
C GLY A 109 1.84 -14.22 6.32
N GLY A 110 0.55 -14.19 5.97
CA GLY A 110 -0.14 -12.97 5.63
C GLY A 110 -1.44 -12.81 6.42
N PHE A 111 -1.70 -11.60 6.90
CA PHE A 111 -2.96 -11.19 7.49
C PHE A 111 -3.66 -10.24 6.52
N PRO A 112 -4.69 -10.70 5.79
CA PRO A 112 -5.33 -9.88 4.78
C PRO A 112 -6.37 -8.94 5.39
N VAL A 113 -6.30 -7.68 4.98
CA VAL A 113 -7.26 -6.64 5.37
C VAL A 113 -7.81 -6.00 4.10
N SER A 114 -9.13 -5.88 4.04
CA SER A 114 -9.84 -5.13 3.02
C SER A 114 -10.26 -3.76 3.53
N GLY A 115 -10.85 -2.96 2.67
CA GLY A 115 -11.46 -1.71 3.05
C GLY A 115 -12.61 -1.34 2.13
N VAL A 116 -13.49 -0.53 2.65
CA VAL A 116 -14.61 0.05 1.92
C VAL A 116 -14.59 1.56 2.15
N PHE A 117 -14.86 2.35 1.13
CA PHE A 117 -15.08 3.78 1.24
C PHE A 117 -16.53 4.13 0.86
N LEU A 118 -17.05 5.16 1.48
CA LEU A 118 -18.12 5.95 0.88
C LEU A 118 -17.48 6.96 -0.07
N THR A 119 -18.03 7.12 -1.25
CA THR A 119 -17.51 8.00 -2.30
C THR A 119 -18.61 8.93 -2.81
N CYS A 120 -18.29 10.20 -2.96
CA CYS A 120 -19.16 11.22 -3.56
C CYS A 120 -18.41 11.94 -4.69
N SER A 121 -18.98 11.88 -5.90
CA SER A 121 -18.45 12.55 -7.09
C SER A 121 -19.37 13.68 -7.57
N GLU A 122 -20.34 14.10 -6.75
CA GLU A 122 -21.18 15.27 -7.02
C GLU A 122 -20.34 16.53 -6.90
N GLU A 123 -20.13 17.22 -8.01
CA GLU A 123 -19.24 18.36 -8.13
C GLU A 123 -19.59 19.48 -7.14
N SER A 124 -20.89 19.76 -6.97
CA SER A 124 -21.40 20.75 -6.03
C SER A 124 -21.07 20.47 -4.56
N ILE A 125 -20.80 19.22 -4.21
CA ILE A 125 -20.40 18.77 -2.86
C ILE A 125 -18.88 18.68 -2.79
N ALA A 126 -18.25 18.01 -3.77
CA ALA A 126 -16.82 17.76 -3.76
C ALA A 126 -15.98 19.05 -3.81
N ASP A 127 -16.49 20.10 -4.47
CA ASP A 127 -15.82 21.39 -4.58
C ASP A 127 -15.77 22.18 -3.26
N GLN A 128 -16.58 21.81 -2.29
CA GLN A 128 -16.60 22.46 -0.97
C GLN A 128 -15.55 21.89 0.00
N HIS A 129 -14.79 20.86 -0.41
CA HIS A 129 -13.80 20.22 0.46
C HIS A 129 -12.49 19.99 -0.28
N LEU A 130 -11.39 20.58 0.21
CA LEU A 130 -10.06 20.50 -0.38
C LEU A 130 -9.03 20.07 0.68
N ALA A 131 -9.31 18.98 1.36
CA ALA A 131 -8.45 18.52 2.44
C ALA A 131 -8.51 17.00 2.62
N LYS A 132 -7.54 16.49 3.38
CA LYS A 132 -7.62 15.19 4.03
C LYS A 132 -7.81 15.45 5.52
N VAL A 133 -8.96 15.06 6.06
CA VAL A 133 -9.32 15.30 7.45
C VAL A 133 -9.45 13.99 8.21
N TYR A 134 -8.62 13.80 9.21
CA TYR A 134 -8.72 12.69 10.14
C TYR A 134 -9.62 13.06 11.32
N GLY A 135 -10.49 12.14 11.71
CA GLY A 135 -11.21 12.21 12.97
C GLY A 135 -10.35 11.78 14.16
N LYS A 136 -10.89 11.95 15.35
CA LYS A 136 -10.30 11.39 16.56
C LYS A 136 -10.62 9.88 16.59
N ALA A 137 -9.60 9.06 16.88
CA ALA A 137 -9.80 7.64 17.08
C ALA A 137 -10.73 7.40 18.30
N GLU A 138 -11.65 6.46 18.17
CA GLU A 138 -12.40 5.95 19.31
C GLU A 138 -11.47 5.21 20.28
N VAL A 139 -11.79 5.28 21.57
CA VAL A 139 -10.99 4.60 22.61
C VAL A 139 -10.99 3.10 22.37
N GLY A 140 -9.80 2.53 22.12
CA GLY A 140 -9.63 1.09 21.85
C GLY A 140 -9.75 0.70 20.39
N ALA A 141 -10.03 1.64 19.47
CA ALA A 141 -10.00 1.37 18.03
C ALA A 141 -8.55 1.18 17.53
N PRO A 142 -8.30 0.23 16.61
CA PRO A 142 -6.98 0.07 16.00
C PRO A 142 -6.59 1.35 15.23
N PRO A 143 -5.33 1.79 15.28
CA PRO A 143 -4.89 3.03 14.61
C PRO A 143 -5.22 3.11 13.11
N MET A 144 -5.30 1.96 12.45
CA MET A 144 -5.62 1.84 11.01
C MET A 144 -7.09 1.98 10.67
N SER A 145 -7.98 2.07 11.66
CA SER A 145 -9.43 2.09 11.49
C SER A 145 -10.05 3.48 11.68
N VAL A 146 -9.23 4.51 11.82
CA VAL A 146 -9.73 5.89 11.97
C VAL A 146 -10.26 6.36 10.61
N PRO A 147 -11.56 6.62 10.48
CA PRO A 147 -12.09 7.17 9.24
C PRO A 147 -11.52 8.56 8.97
N HIS A 148 -11.33 8.87 7.71
CA HIS A 148 -10.93 10.18 7.25
C HIS A 148 -11.78 10.60 6.05
N LEU A 149 -11.99 11.90 5.89
CA LEU A 149 -12.62 12.49 4.73
C LEU A 149 -11.55 13.08 3.83
N ASP A 150 -11.39 12.50 2.65
CA ASP A 150 -10.34 12.87 1.70
C ASP A 150 -10.93 13.46 0.43
N THR A 151 -10.33 14.52 -0.06
CA THR A 151 -10.45 14.91 -1.46
C THR A 151 -9.46 14.14 -2.31
N ARG A 152 -9.92 13.61 -3.43
CA ARG A 152 -9.13 12.93 -4.44
C ARG A 152 -9.41 13.45 -5.83
N TYR A 153 -8.39 13.59 -6.64
CA TYR A 153 -8.51 13.80 -8.06
C TYR A 153 -8.34 12.46 -8.79
N ILE A 154 -9.43 11.98 -9.39
CA ILE A 154 -9.46 10.69 -10.10
C ILE A 154 -9.92 11.01 -11.52
N ASP A 155 -9.08 10.74 -12.50
CA ASP A 155 -9.33 10.97 -13.93
C ASP A 155 -9.82 12.42 -14.21
N GLY A 156 -9.16 13.39 -13.57
CA GLY A 156 -9.47 14.82 -13.71
C GLY A 156 -10.73 15.29 -12.96
N LYS A 157 -11.39 14.41 -12.22
CA LYS A 157 -12.58 14.73 -11.43
C LYS A 157 -12.27 14.71 -9.93
N ARG A 158 -12.79 15.72 -9.24
CA ARG A 158 -12.73 15.76 -7.78
C ARG A 158 -13.76 14.79 -7.21
N THR A 159 -13.31 13.95 -6.29
CA THR A 159 -14.13 12.96 -5.61
C THR A 159 -13.82 12.98 -4.11
N LEU A 160 -14.83 12.94 -3.26
CA LEU A 160 -14.64 12.76 -1.83
C LEU A 160 -14.69 11.27 -1.48
N LEU A 161 -13.78 10.85 -0.61
CA LEU A 161 -13.72 9.51 -0.06
C LEU A 161 -13.81 9.60 1.47
N PHE A 162 -14.74 8.86 2.05
CA PHE A 162 -14.85 8.73 3.51
C PHE A 162 -14.63 7.28 3.94
N GLY A 163 -13.73 7.07 4.86
CA GLY A 163 -13.29 5.77 5.35
C GLY A 163 -11.79 5.72 5.61
N PRO A 164 -11.09 4.58 5.43
CA PRO A 164 -11.68 3.27 5.09
C PRO A 164 -12.41 2.62 6.25
N PHE A 165 -13.51 1.96 5.94
CA PHE A 165 -14.10 0.96 6.84
C PHE A 165 -13.32 -0.33 6.62
N ALA A 166 -12.35 -0.59 7.51
CA ALA A 166 -11.45 -1.72 7.37
C ALA A 166 -12.18 -3.04 7.68
N GLY A 167 -12.05 -4.04 6.82
CA GLY A 167 -12.68 -5.34 6.98
C GLY A 167 -11.71 -6.50 6.82
N PHE A 168 -12.05 -7.67 7.33
CA PHE A 168 -11.31 -8.89 7.07
C PHE A 168 -11.71 -9.46 5.69
N SER A 169 -10.73 -9.88 4.90
CA SER A 169 -11.00 -10.59 3.65
C SER A 169 -9.94 -11.66 3.44
N PRO A 170 -10.30 -12.92 3.15
CA PRO A 170 -9.31 -13.95 2.84
C PRO A 170 -8.64 -13.78 1.48
N LYS A 171 -9.09 -12.85 0.65
CA LYS A 171 -8.43 -12.50 -0.62
C LYS A 171 -7.17 -11.67 -0.38
N PHE A 172 -6.13 -11.93 -1.14
CA PHE A 172 -4.88 -11.17 -1.09
C PHE A 172 -4.84 -10.01 -2.09
N LEU A 173 -5.62 -10.11 -3.17
CA LEU A 173 -5.86 -9.04 -4.14
C LEU A 173 -7.36 -8.81 -4.32
N LYS A 174 -7.72 -7.63 -4.81
CA LYS A 174 -9.11 -7.30 -5.15
C LYS A 174 -9.71 -8.31 -6.15
N SER A 175 -8.90 -8.74 -7.12
CA SER A 175 -9.20 -9.81 -8.09
C SER A 175 -8.84 -11.22 -7.61
N GLY A 176 -8.33 -11.38 -6.37
CA GLY A 176 -7.87 -12.65 -5.82
C GLY A 176 -9.00 -13.61 -5.45
N SER A 177 -8.60 -14.78 -4.96
CA SER A 177 -9.50 -15.85 -4.52
C SER A 177 -9.78 -15.80 -3.02
N TYR A 178 -10.96 -16.20 -2.61
CA TYR A 178 -11.30 -16.45 -1.20
C TYR A 178 -10.46 -17.60 -0.57
N LEU A 179 -9.75 -18.35 -1.40
CA LEU A 179 -8.84 -19.42 -0.94
C LEU A 179 -7.40 -18.92 -0.72
N ASP A 180 -7.06 -17.69 -1.08
CA ASP A 180 -5.67 -17.18 -1.01
C ASP A 180 -5.07 -17.36 0.38
N LEU A 181 -5.78 -16.95 1.45
CA LEU A 181 -5.32 -17.10 2.82
C LEU A 181 -5.08 -18.57 3.18
N ILE A 182 -6.05 -19.46 2.87
CA ILE A 182 -5.95 -20.88 3.19
C ILE A 182 -4.79 -21.52 2.43
N GLN A 183 -4.64 -21.20 1.15
CA GLN A 183 -3.56 -21.71 0.30
C GLN A 183 -2.18 -21.19 0.72
N SER A 184 -2.10 -20.05 1.41
CA SER A 184 -0.85 -19.52 1.94
C SER A 184 -0.37 -20.22 3.22
N VAL A 185 -1.25 -20.98 3.88
CA VAL A 185 -0.88 -21.79 5.05
C VAL A 185 -0.13 -23.03 4.59
N LYS A 186 1.09 -23.20 5.08
CA LYS A 186 2.01 -24.30 4.75
C LYS A 186 2.46 -25.02 6.02
N PRO A 187 2.92 -26.26 5.93
CA PRO A 187 3.42 -26.98 7.12
C PRO A 187 4.51 -26.23 7.90
N TYR A 188 5.31 -25.41 7.22
CA TYR A 188 6.40 -24.65 7.83
C TYR A 188 5.98 -23.30 8.44
N ASN A 189 4.77 -22.80 8.15
CA ASN A 189 4.28 -21.54 8.73
C ASN A 189 2.98 -21.70 9.55
N VAL A 190 2.39 -22.89 9.59
CA VAL A 190 1.09 -23.13 10.26
C VAL A 190 1.11 -22.73 11.74
N THR A 191 2.19 -23.00 12.45
CA THR A 191 2.32 -22.64 13.87
C THR A 191 2.41 -21.12 14.07
N THR A 192 3.11 -20.43 13.18
CA THR A 192 3.20 -18.97 13.13
C THR A 192 1.82 -18.35 12.85
N MET A 193 1.09 -18.89 11.87
CA MET A 193 -0.25 -18.45 11.50
C MET A 193 -1.27 -18.66 12.63
N LEU A 194 -1.24 -19.84 13.31
CA LEU A 194 -2.12 -20.14 14.45
C LEU A 194 -1.82 -19.23 15.64
N ALA A 195 -0.54 -18.98 15.92
CA ALA A 195 -0.15 -18.05 16.99
C ALA A 195 -0.63 -16.63 16.73
N SER A 196 -0.51 -16.15 15.49
CA SER A 196 -1.04 -14.85 15.08
C SER A 196 -2.57 -14.81 15.19
N GLY A 197 -3.27 -15.83 14.68
CA GLY A 197 -4.73 -15.91 14.78
C GLY A 197 -5.24 -15.84 16.22
N ALA A 198 -4.53 -16.44 17.18
CA ALA A 198 -4.87 -16.36 18.60
C ALA A 198 -4.61 -14.96 19.18
N LYS A 199 -3.48 -14.34 18.84
CA LYS A 199 -3.11 -12.98 19.31
C LYS A 199 -4.05 -11.91 18.72
N GLU A 200 -4.33 -12.00 17.44
CA GLU A 200 -5.07 -10.99 16.68
C GLU A 200 -6.59 -11.27 16.64
N MET A 201 -7.09 -12.15 17.51
CA MET A 201 -8.52 -12.46 17.57
C MET A 201 -9.40 -11.23 17.85
N PRO A 202 -9.02 -10.29 18.75
CA PRO A 202 -9.79 -9.05 18.93
C PRO A 202 -9.85 -8.21 17.67
N LEU A 203 -8.71 -8.04 16.98
CA LEU A 203 -8.64 -7.32 15.70
C LEU A 203 -9.49 -8.02 14.64
N THR A 204 -9.39 -9.35 14.53
CA THR A 204 -10.17 -10.12 13.56
C THR A 204 -11.68 -9.97 13.78
N LYS A 205 -12.14 -10.04 15.04
CA LYS A 205 -13.55 -9.80 15.40
C LYS A 205 -14.00 -8.38 15.03
N TYR A 206 -13.18 -7.38 15.31
CA TYR A 206 -13.45 -6.00 14.94
C TYR A 206 -13.62 -5.88 13.41
N LEU A 207 -12.67 -6.41 12.63
CA LEU A 207 -12.70 -6.35 11.17
C LEU A 207 -13.92 -7.09 10.56
N ILE A 208 -14.33 -8.20 11.17
CA ILE A 208 -15.56 -8.91 10.78
C ILE A 208 -16.79 -8.04 11.09
N GLY A 209 -16.83 -7.40 12.26
CA GLY A 209 -17.90 -6.46 12.61
C GLY A 209 -18.04 -5.32 11.60
N GLN A 210 -16.93 -4.77 11.13
CA GLN A 210 -16.91 -3.71 10.13
C GLN A 210 -17.48 -4.15 8.76
N LEU A 211 -17.36 -5.44 8.40
CA LEU A 211 -17.98 -5.98 7.19
C LEU A 211 -19.51 -6.05 7.28
N MET A 212 -20.05 -6.15 8.49
CA MET A 212 -21.49 -6.26 8.74
C MET A 212 -22.19 -4.89 8.72
N LEU A 213 -21.45 -3.79 8.72
CA LEU A 213 -22.02 -2.44 8.63
C LEU A 213 -22.82 -2.29 7.33
N SER A 214 -24.03 -1.80 7.47
CA SER A 214 -24.88 -1.41 6.34
C SER A 214 -24.38 -0.10 5.71
N HIS A 215 -24.98 0.29 4.59
CA HIS A 215 -24.74 1.61 4.03
C HIS A 215 -25.14 2.72 5.01
N GLU A 216 -26.29 2.57 5.67
CA GLU A 216 -26.79 3.54 6.65
C GLU A 216 -25.84 3.70 7.86
N ASP A 217 -25.34 2.60 8.42
CA ASP A 217 -24.36 2.66 9.54
C ASP A 217 -23.13 3.49 9.14
N ARG A 218 -22.63 3.31 7.90
CA ARG A 218 -21.49 4.08 7.38
C ARG A 218 -21.84 5.54 7.13
N MET A 219 -23.09 5.82 6.69
CA MET A 219 -23.58 7.17 6.53
C MET A 219 -23.74 7.89 7.86
N GLU A 220 -24.14 7.19 8.93
CA GLU A 220 -24.17 7.75 10.29
C GLU A 220 -22.78 8.20 10.75
N ASP A 221 -21.73 7.39 10.45
CA ASP A 221 -20.35 7.78 10.73
C ASP A 221 -19.91 8.98 9.89
N LEU A 222 -20.28 9.01 8.61
CA LEU A 222 -19.99 10.16 7.74
C LEU A 222 -20.68 11.44 8.25
N ARG A 223 -21.90 11.36 8.74
CA ARG A 223 -22.64 12.53 9.27
C ARG A 223 -21.99 13.12 10.52
N LYS A 224 -21.13 12.39 11.23
CA LYS A 224 -20.27 12.98 12.28
C LYS A 224 -19.25 13.96 11.69
N PHE A 225 -18.86 13.80 10.42
CA PHE A 225 -17.95 14.68 9.68
C PHE A 225 -18.72 15.71 8.85
N VAL A 226 -19.73 15.28 8.13
CA VAL A 226 -20.56 16.09 7.22
C VAL A 226 -22.01 15.91 7.63
N PRO A 227 -22.54 16.74 8.56
CA PRO A 227 -23.90 16.56 9.11
C PRO A 227 -25.01 16.56 8.08
N THR A 228 -24.82 17.28 6.96
CA THR A 228 -25.79 17.43 5.87
C THR A 228 -25.71 16.34 4.80
N ALA A 229 -24.85 15.32 4.98
CA ALA A 229 -24.67 14.24 3.98
C ALA A 229 -25.97 13.46 3.75
N LYS A 230 -26.36 13.34 2.47
CA LYS A 230 -27.56 12.59 2.02
C LYS A 230 -27.13 11.26 1.41
N ASP A 231 -27.86 10.20 1.70
CA ASP A 231 -27.57 8.84 1.18
C ASP A 231 -27.49 8.79 -0.35
N ALA A 232 -28.32 9.57 -1.04
CA ALA A 232 -28.38 9.59 -2.49
C ALA A 232 -27.07 10.10 -3.17
N ASP A 233 -26.27 10.88 -2.45
CA ASP A 233 -25.06 11.52 -2.99
C ASP A 233 -23.81 10.67 -2.76
N TRP A 234 -23.91 9.59 -1.97
CA TRP A 234 -22.78 8.74 -1.58
C TRP A 234 -22.99 7.28 -1.99
N SER A 235 -21.96 6.70 -2.56
CA SER A 235 -21.94 5.30 -2.98
C SER A 235 -20.84 4.54 -2.25
N THR A 236 -20.98 3.20 -2.20
CA THR A 236 -19.98 2.33 -1.58
C THR A 236 -18.98 1.84 -2.62
N THR A 237 -17.68 2.07 -2.37
CA THR A 237 -16.59 1.60 -3.22
C THR A 237 -15.67 0.69 -2.45
N ILE A 238 -15.35 -0.49 -3.03
CA ILE A 238 -14.39 -1.42 -2.45
C ILE A 238 -12.98 -0.88 -2.69
N ALA A 239 -12.26 -0.64 -1.61
CA ALA A 239 -10.83 -0.30 -1.63
C ALA A 239 -9.97 -1.51 -2.06
N GLY A 240 -8.66 -1.27 -2.16
CA GLY A 240 -7.70 -2.34 -2.39
C GLY A 240 -7.60 -3.31 -1.20
N GLN A 241 -6.90 -4.42 -1.46
CA GLN A 241 -6.53 -5.38 -0.42
C GLN A 241 -5.12 -5.05 0.08
N ARG A 242 -4.87 -5.26 1.37
CA ARG A 242 -3.53 -5.26 1.93
C ARG A 242 -3.27 -6.56 2.67
N VAL A 243 -2.07 -7.09 2.56
CA VAL A 243 -1.64 -8.29 3.27
C VAL A 243 -0.52 -7.89 4.20
N GLN A 244 -0.83 -7.79 5.49
CA GLN A 244 0.18 -7.52 6.52
C GLN A 244 1.02 -8.77 6.74
N VAL A 245 2.31 -8.59 6.98
CA VAL A 245 3.24 -9.68 7.21
C VAL A 245 3.04 -10.26 8.62
N ILE A 246 2.97 -11.58 8.70
CA ILE A 246 3.05 -12.32 9.96
C ILE A 246 4.38 -13.05 9.97
N LYS A 247 5.18 -12.88 11.02
CA LYS A 247 6.42 -13.64 11.21
C LYS A 247 6.75 -13.86 12.67
N ASP A 248 7.66 -14.80 12.92
CA ASP A 248 8.23 -14.98 14.23
C ASP A 248 9.31 -13.92 14.46
N THR A 249 9.31 -13.27 15.62
CA THR A 249 10.28 -12.22 15.99
C THR A 249 10.84 -12.48 17.37
N GLU A 250 12.05 -12.01 17.64
CA GLU A 250 12.71 -12.15 18.95
C GLU A 250 11.91 -11.42 20.06
N THR A 251 11.43 -10.23 19.78
CA THR A 251 10.72 -9.38 20.74
C THR A 251 9.24 -9.72 20.87
N GLY A 252 8.57 -10.06 19.75
CA GLY A 252 7.13 -10.35 19.71
C GLY A 252 6.79 -11.84 19.78
N GLY A 253 7.79 -12.74 19.67
CA GLY A 253 7.59 -14.17 19.66
C GLY A 253 6.93 -14.70 18.38
N LYS A 254 6.33 -15.89 18.46
CA LYS A 254 5.64 -16.51 17.32
C LYS A 254 4.43 -15.73 16.85
N GLY A 255 4.28 -15.63 15.52
CA GLY A 255 3.08 -15.08 14.90
C GLY A 255 2.86 -13.60 15.18
N THR A 256 3.91 -12.80 15.16
CA THR A 256 3.80 -11.35 15.36
C THR A 256 3.39 -10.67 14.05
N LEU A 257 2.32 -9.88 14.12
CA LEU A 257 1.87 -9.05 13.01
C LEU A 257 2.82 -7.86 12.84
N GLN A 258 3.36 -7.71 11.63
CA GLN A 258 4.25 -6.60 11.26
C GLN A 258 3.48 -5.54 10.50
N PHE A 259 3.66 -4.28 10.89
CA PHE A 259 3.11 -3.14 10.15
C PHE A 259 4.20 -2.54 9.24
N GLY A 260 3.79 -2.05 8.08
CA GLY A 260 4.69 -1.50 7.08
C GLY A 260 5.06 -2.49 5.98
N THR A 261 6.17 -2.22 5.32
CA THR A 261 6.73 -3.02 4.23
C THR A 261 7.98 -3.78 4.70
N GLU A 262 8.23 -4.92 4.09
CA GLU A 262 9.41 -5.74 4.35
C GLU A 262 9.98 -6.30 3.05
N VAL A 263 11.28 -6.16 2.86
CA VAL A 263 12.02 -6.78 1.75
C VAL A 263 12.65 -8.07 2.24
N VAL A 264 12.24 -9.18 1.64
CA VAL A 264 12.80 -10.52 1.89
C VAL A 264 13.69 -10.90 0.71
N THR A 265 14.95 -11.24 0.98
CA THR A 265 15.96 -11.63 -0.03
C THR A 265 16.48 -13.02 0.21
N SER A 266 16.89 -13.75 -0.85
CA SER A 266 17.67 -14.98 -0.72
C SER A 266 19.05 -14.70 -0.14
N ASP A 267 19.73 -15.75 0.37
CA ASP A 267 21.08 -15.61 0.93
C ASP A 267 22.12 -15.11 -0.10
N ASN A 268 21.94 -15.47 -1.38
CA ASN A 268 22.81 -15.07 -2.49
C ASN A 268 22.36 -13.74 -3.17
N GLY A 269 21.29 -13.11 -2.70
CA GLY A 269 20.77 -11.86 -3.27
C GLY A 269 20.13 -11.98 -4.65
N SER A 270 19.99 -13.18 -5.24
CA SER A 270 19.48 -13.37 -6.60
C SER A 270 17.96 -13.24 -6.74
N ILE A 271 17.21 -13.24 -5.63
CA ILE A 271 15.77 -12.98 -5.63
C ILE A 271 15.37 -12.17 -4.41
N ALA A 272 14.47 -11.23 -4.62
CA ALA A 272 13.88 -10.41 -3.56
C ALA A 272 12.36 -10.30 -3.72
N ALA A 273 11.64 -10.16 -2.61
CA ALA A 273 10.21 -9.91 -2.59
C ALA A 273 9.87 -8.74 -1.66
N LEU A 274 8.99 -7.87 -2.12
CA LEU A 274 8.40 -6.83 -1.28
C LEU A 274 7.08 -7.34 -0.70
N LEU A 275 7.05 -7.49 0.61
CA LEU A 275 5.89 -7.92 1.38
C LEU A 275 5.32 -6.77 2.20
N GLY A 276 4.11 -6.99 2.73
CA GLY A 276 3.45 -6.05 3.64
C GLY A 276 2.62 -5.00 2.91
N ALA A 277 2.33 -3.94 3.64
CA ALA A 277 1.45 -2.89 3.17
C ALA A 277 1.89 -1.52 3.72
N SER A 278 1.15 -0.50 3.43
CA SER A 278 1.36 0.90 3.78
C SER A 278 2.28 1.18 5.01
N PRO A 279 3.17 2.16 4.91
CA PRO A 279 3.36 3.05 3.77
C PRO A 279 4.16 2.36 2.65
N GLY A 280 3.66 2.40 1.43
CA GLY A 280 4.33 1.79 0.26
C GLY A 280 4.84 2.84 -0.71
N ALA A 281 3.97 3.71 -1.21
CA ALA A 281 4.31 4.67 -2.24
C ALA A 281 5.32 5.73 -1.76
N SER A 282 5.12 6.29 -0.56
CA SER A 282 6.03 7.31 0.01
C SER A 282 7.40 6.75 0.40
N THR A 283 7.54 5.45 0.57
CA THR A 283 8.79 4.78 0.93
C THR A 283 9.42 4.00 -0.23
N ALA A 284 8.79 4.02 -1.42
CA ALA A 284 9.21 3.19 -2.55
C ALA A 284 10.68 3.42 -2.94
N VAL A 285 11.11 4.67 -3.02
CA VAL A 285 12.49 5.03 -3.40
C VAL A 285 13.50 4.49 -2.37
N SER A 286 13.26 4.72 -1.07
CA SER A 286 14.17 4.22 -0.04
C SER A 286 14.19 2.69 0.03
N VAL A 287 13.05 2.04 -0.13
CA VAL A 287 12.97 0.57 -0.17
C VAL A 287 13.74 0.01 -1.36
N MET A 288 13.67 0.66 -2.54
CA MET A 288 14.41 0.19 -3.73
C MET A 288 15.91 0.46 -3.61
N THR A 289 16.34 1.59 -3.05
CA THR A 289 17.77 1.85 -2.80
C THR A 289 18.37 0.87 -1.79
N ASP A 290 17.63 0.55 -0.72
CA ASP A 290 18.03 -0.47 0.25
C ASP A 290 18.11 -1.87 -0.39
N LEU A 291 17.19 -2.20 -1.30
CA LEU A 291 17.20 -3.45 -2.05
C LEU A 291 18.43 -3.54 -2.95
N LEU A 292 18.78 -2.47 -3.67
CA LEU A 292 19.99 -2.43 -4.49
C LEU A 292 21.24 -2.72 -3.64
N GLY A 293 21.36 -2.08 -2.47
CA GLY A 293 22.48 -2.32 -1.56
C GLY A 293 22.55 -3.74 -1.01
N LYS A 294 21.38 -4.40 -0.82
CA LYS A 294 21.31 -5.79 -0.34
C LYS A 294 21.61 -6.83 -1.41
N CYS A 295 21.13 -6.61 -2.63
CA CYS A 295 21.19 -7.59 -3.70
C CYS A 295 22.41 -7.41 -4.61
N PHE A 296 22.98 -6.20 -4.68
CA PHE A 296 24.07 -5.83 -5.57
C PHE A 296 25.14 -4.99 -4.85
N PRO A 297 25.64 -5.43 -3.67
CA PRO A 297 26.57 -4.64 -2.89
C PRO A 297 27.84 -4.27 -3.65
N GLU A 298 28.30 -5.16 -4.54
CA GLU A 298 29.50 -4.97 -5.38
C GLU A 298 29.34 -3.91 -6.48
N ARG A 299 28.09 -3.54 -6.83
CA ARG A 299 27.80 -2.53 -7.86
C ARG A 299 27.48 -1.15 -7.30
N MET A 300 27.35 -1.01 -5.98
CA MET A 300 26.91 0.25 -5.37
C MET A 300 27.89 1.38 -5.62
N ASP A 301 29.20 1.13 -5.64
CA ASP A 301 30.20 2.14 -5.95
C ASP A 301 30.10 2.64 -7.41
N GLU A 302 29.78 1.73 -8.34
CA GLU A 302 29.53 2.07 -9.75
C GLU A 302 28.29 2.97 -9.91
N TRP A 303 27.25 2.69 -9.11
CA TRP A 303 25.97 3.39 -9.20
C TRP A 303 25.86 4.67 -8.37
N ASP A 304 26.79 4.91 -7.44
CA ASP A 304 26.72 6.01 -6.48
C ASP A 304 26.53 7.39 -7.15
N ALA A 305 27.30 7.67 -8.21
CA ALA A 305 27.19 8.94 -8.94
C ALA A 305 25.79 9.11 -9.57
N LYS A 306 25.25 8.05 -10.16
CA LYS A 306 23.92 8.07 -10.77
C LYS A 306 22.80 8.16 -9.74
N LEU A 307 22.94 7.47 -8.63
CA LEU A 307 21.98 7.57 -7.52
C LEU A 307 21.93 8.98 -6.93
N LYS A 308 23.07 9.66 -6.80
CA LYS A 308 23.12 11.07 -6.34
C LYS A 308 22.55 12.06 -7.36
N GLU A 309 22.71 11.78 -8.66
CA GLU A 309 22.08 12.57 -9.72
C GLU A 309 20.55 12.45 -9.67
N MET A 310 20.04 11.23 -9.51
CA MET A 310 18.59 10.95 -9.46
C MET A 310 17.94 11.39 -8.14
N ILE A 311 18.68 11.28 -7.04
CA ILE A 311 18.20 11.53 -5.68
C ILE A 311 19.19 12.46 -4.99
N PRO A 312 19.03 13.79 -5.09
CA PRO A 312 19.99 14.77 -4.54
C PRO A 312 20.28 14.62 -3.04
N SER A 313 19.35 14.02 -2.29
CA SER A 313 19.53 13.69 -0.86
C SER A 313 20.15 12.32 -0.59
N TYR A 314 20.53 11.56 -1.62
CA TYR A 314 21.06 10.22 -1.44
C TYR A 314 22.29 10.21 -0.53
N GLY A 315 22.25 9.36 0.51
CA GLY A 315 23.29 9.28 1.53
C GLY A 315 23.31 10.41 2.56
N GLN A 316 22.32 11.32 2.55
CA GLN A 316 22.21 12.44 3.48
C GLN A 316 20.85 12.40 4.23
N LEU A 317 20.90 12.69 5.54
CA LEU A 317 19.69 12.88 6.32
C LEU A 317 19.22 14.34 6.19
N LEU A 318 18.04 14.54 5.66
CA LEU A 318 17.47 15.88 5.49
C LEU A 318 17.16 16.58 6.83
N THR A 319 16.94 15.82 7.90
CA THR A 319 16.80 16.35 9.27
C THR A 319 18.07 17.04 9.74
N ASP A 320 19.23 16.58 9.29
CA ASP A 320 20.53 17.12 9.68
C ASP A 320 21.00 18.22 8.71
N ASN A 321 20.30 18.38 7.58
CA ASN A 321 20.64 19.33 6.54
C ASN A 321 19.41 20.15 6.09
N PRO A 322 18.95 21.12 6.91
CA PRO A 322 17.73 21.89 6.63
C PRO A 322 17.81 22.76 5.36
N ASP A 323 19.01 23.18 4.96
CA ASP A 323 19.18 23.99 3.74
C ASP A 323 18.99 23.13 2.49
N LEU A 324 19.57 21.93 2.45
CA LEU A 324 19.33 20.94 1.39
C LEU A 324 17.86 20.56 1.32
N PHE A 325 17.20 20.36 2.47
CA PHE A 325 15.76 20.12 2.50
C PHE A 325 14.96 21.23 1.81
N ARG A 326 15.25 22.50 2.13
CA ARG A 326 14.55 23.66 1.53
C ARG A 326 14.79 23.74 0.02
N GLU A 327 16.03 23.49 -0.42
CA GLU A 327 16.40 23.49 -1.84
C GLU A 327 15.62 22.40 -2.59
N ILE A 328 15.67 21.14 -2.14
CA ILE A 328 14.99 20.01 -2.76
C ILE A 328 13.46 20.23 -2.74
N ASN A 329 12.90 20.67 -1.62
CA ASN A 329 11.47 20.91 -1.51
C ASN A 329 11.01 22.01 -2.48
N LYS A 330 11.78 23.06 -2.67
CA LYS A 330 11.49 24.13 -3.61
C LYS A 330 11.55 23.64 -5.07
N ASP A 331 12.58 22.85 -5.39
CA ASP A 331 12.76 22.32 -6.74
C ASP A 331 11.68 21.30 -7.10
N THR A 332 11.39 20.36 -6.21
CA THR A 332 10.31 19.37 -6.41
C THR A 332 8.95 20.03 -6.49
N ALA A 333 8.64 21.00 -5.64
CA ALA A 333 7.39 21.73 -5.68
C ALA A 333 7.21 22.49 -7.02
N LYS A 334 8.28 23.12 -7.52
CA LYS A 334 8.28 23.78 -8.83
C LYS A 334 8.09 22.78 -9.97
N THR A 335 8.80 21.65 -9.94
CA THR A 335 8.73 20.60 -10.97
C THR A 335 7.34 19.98 -11.05
N LEU A 336 6.69 19.80 -9.91
CA LEU A 336 5.36 19.22 -9.80
C LEU A 336 4.21 20.26 -9.91
N GLY A 337 4.52 21.55 -10.06
CA GLY A 337 3.51 22.61 -10.14
C GLY A 337 2.69 22.80 -8.86
N LEU A 338 3.29 22.52 -7.69
CA LEU A 338 2.57 22.55 -6.39
C LEU A 338 2.55 23.94 -5.74
N ASN A 339 3.38 24.85 -6.20
CA ASN A 339 3.45 26.23 -5.70
C ASN A 339 3.30 27.18 -6.90
N GLU A 340 2.10 27.67 -7.11
CA GLU A 340 1.82 28.89 -7.87
C GLU A 340 1.45 30.02 -6.91
#